data_18ae0d44a97360f94a49abfcea38a2cb
#
_entry.id   18ae0d44a97360f94a49abfcea38a2cb
#
_cell.length_a   1.000
_cell.length_b   1.000
_cell.length_c   1.000
_cell.angle_alpha   90.00
_cell.angle_beta   90.00
_cell.angle_gamma   90.00
#
_symmetry.space_group_name_H-M   'P 1'
#
loop_
_entity.id
_entity.type
_entity.pdbx_description
1 polymer ?
#
loop_
_entity_poly.entity_id
_entity_poly.type
_entity_poly.pdbx_seq_one_letter_code
_entity_poly.pdbx_strand_id
1 'polypeptide(L)'
;AGLKARSAEAARSVTWHPSSGAGRMGNMIDLRPDWCISRQRSWGVPIPVFYCESCGTVLATAESLRAVRDRVADEGPDVWWTKDAAALLPADMRCGSCGGRKFRKETDTLDPWFDSGCTHTTVAKADPQLKWPADLYLEATDQFRGWFQSSLLTSMALHGGPPYRE
;
A
#
# COMPACT_ATOMS: atom_id res chain seq x y z
N ALA A 1 -0.61 -1.34 20.57
CA ALA A 1 -0.82 -2.60 19.85
C ALA A 1 -0.31 -2.46 18.42
N GLY A 2 0.30 -3.52 17.86
CA GLY A 2 0.75 -3.55 16.48
C GLY A 2 -0.43 -3.51 15.49
N LEU A 3 -0.15 -3.24 14.21
CA LEU A 3 -1.17 -3.16 13.16
C LEU A 3 -2.08 -4.40 13.14
N LYS A 4 -1.50 -5.60 13.23
CA LYS A 4 -2.21 -6.87 13.23
C LYS A 4 -3.29 -6.95 14.32
N ALA A 5 -2.94 -6.67 15.57
CA ALA A 5 -3.88 -6.73 16.68
C ALA A 5 -5.02 -5.70 16.53
N ARG A 6 -4.70 -4.46 16.13
CA ARG A 6 -5.71 -3.44 15.86
C ARG A 6 -6.65 -3.81 14.70
N SER A 7 -6.11 -4.44 13.66
CA SER A 7 -6.92 -4.90 12.52
C SER A 7 -7.85 -6.05 12.91
N ALA A 8 -7.39 -6.99 13.72
CA ALA A 8 -8.24 -8.08 14.21
C ALA A 8 -9.38 -7.56 15.09
N GLU A 9 -9.13 -6.55 15.90
CA GLU A 9 -10.16 -5.88 16.71
C GLU A 9 -11.15 -5.10 15.83
N ALA A 10 -10.65 -4.34 14.86
CA ALA A 10 -11.47 -3.60 13.90
C ALA A 10 -12.38 -4.54 13.08
N ALA A 11 -11.89 -5.72 12.71
CA ALA A 11 -12.69 -6.73 12.02
C ALA A 11 -13.93 -7.17 12.84
N ARG A 12 -13.85 -7.14 14.17
CA ARG A 12 -14.98 -7.48 15.07
C ARG A 12 -15.99 -6.33 15.21
N SER A 13 -15.61 -5.10 14.89
CA SER A 13 -16.49 -3.93 14.94
C SER A 13 -17.30 -3.71 13.67
N VAL A 14 -16.96 -4.41 12.60
CA VAL A 14 -17.70 -4.41 11.32
C VAL A 14 -18.93 -5.30 11.44
N THR A 15 -20.05 -4.88 10.87
CA THR A 15 -21.26 -5.73 10.74
C THR A 15 -21.06 -6.70 9.58
N TRP A 16 -21.13 -7.99 9.87
CA TRP A 16 -20.91 -9.04 8.85
C TRP A 16 -22.19 -9.76 8.49
N HIS A 17 -22.41 -10.01 7.21
CA HIS A 17 -23.49 -10.82 6.67
C HIS A 17 -22.94 -12.04 5.90
N PRO A 18 -22.98 -13.26 6.48
CA PRO A 18 -23.50 -13.63 7.81
C PRO A 18 -22.57 -13.17 8.95
N SER A 19 -23.12 -13.10 10.15
CA SER A 19 -22.38 -12.65 11.36
C SER A 19 -21.13 -13.46 11.71
N SER A 20 -21.06 -14.72 11.25
CA SER A 20 -19.85 -15.56 11.36
C SER A 20 -18.61 -14.97 10.69
N GLY A 21 -18.80 -14.00 9.79
CA GLY A 21 -17.72 -13.28 9.10
C GLY A 21 -16.76 -12.58 10.07
N ALA A 22 -17.25 -12.04 11.18
CA ALA A 22 -16.42 -11.39 12.19
C ALA A 22 -15.34 -12.33 12.77
N GLY A 23 -15.75 -13.50 13.20
CA GLY A 23 -14.83 -14.52 13.73
C GLY A 23 -13.87 -15.03 12.66
N ARG A 24 -14.38 -15.24 11.44
CA ARG A 24 -13.56 -15.69 10.30
C ARG A 24 -12.46 -14.69 9.95
N MET A 25 -12.81 -13.41 9.81
CA MET A 25 -11.83 -12.36 9.50
C MET A 25 -10.81 -12.20 10.62
N GLY A 26 -11.26 -12.13 11.88
CA GLY A 26 -10.37 -12.04 13.03
C GLY A 26 -9.34 -13.17 13.05
N ASN A 27 -9.79 -14.42 12.92
CA ASN A 27 -8.90 -15.58 12.90
C ASN A 27 -7.92 -15.55 11.71
N MET A 28 -8.37 -15.13 10.53
CA MET A 28 -7.49 -15.01 9.36
C MET A 28 -6.40 -13.96 9.55
N ILE A 29 -6.70 -12.86 10.23
CA ILE A 29 -5.70 -11.82 10.54
C ILE A 29 -4.75 -12.34 11.63
N ASP A 30 -5.27 -12.97 12.69
CA ASP A 30 -4.45 -13.48 13.79
C ASP A 30 -3.48 -14.57 13.36
N LEU A 31 -3.87 -15.43 12.41
CA LEU A 31 -3.04 -16.49 11.86
C LEU A 31 -2.17 -16.05 10.68
N ARG A 32 -2.35 -14.83 10.18
CA ARG A 32 -1.61 -14.36 9.01
C ARG A 32 -0.13 -14.15 9.36
N PRO A 33 0.80 -14.73 8.57
CA PRO A 33 2.20 -14.34 8.61
C PRO A 33 2.36 -12.93 8.01
N ASP A 34 3.59 -12.43 7.98
CA ASP A 34 3.90 -11.18 7.31
C ASP A 34 3.44 -11.20 5.84
N TRP A 35 2.98 -10.05 5.36
CA TRP A 35 2.57 -9.88 3.99
C TRP A 35 3.75 -9.36 3.16
N CYS A 36 4.37 -10.22 2.37
CA CYS A 36 5.35 -9.80 1.39
C CYS A 36 4.61 -9.07 0.25
N ILE A 37 4.82 -7.77 0.15
CA ILE A 37 4.14 -6.93 -0.84
C ILE A 37 4.90 -6.80 -2.16
N SER A 38 6.12 -7.30 -2.26
CA SER A 38 6.92 -7.27 -3.49
C SER A 38 6.60 -8.43 -4.42
N ARG A 39 6.58 -8.17 -5.73
CA ARG A 39 6.40 -9.17 -6.79
C ARG A 39 7.42 -8.94 -7.90
N GLN A 40 7.98 -10.01 -8.41
CA GLN A 40 8.90 -10.03 -9.55
C GLN A 40 8.06 -10.23 -10.83
N ARG A 41 7.47 -9.13 -11.31
CA ARG A 41 6.63 -9.11 -12.51
C ARG A 41 7.11 -8.05 -13.48
N SER A 42 6.93 -8.30 -14.78
CA SER A 42 7.26 -7.35 -15.84
C SER A 42 6.24 -6.21 -15.97
N TRP A 43 5.07 -6.36 -15.36
CA TRP A 43 4.01 -5.35 -15.34
C TRP A 43 3.36 -5.27 -13.96
N GLY A 44 3.07 -4.06 -13.51
CA GLY A 44 2.45 -3.75 -12.23
C GLY A 44 2.89 -2.38 -11.70
N VAL A 45 2.31 -1.96 -10.58
CA VAL A 45 2.70 -0.71 -9.91
C VAL A 45 4.09 -0.90 -9.30
N PRO A 46 5.09 -0.08 -9.66
CA PRO A 46 6.44 -0.22 -9.12
C PRO A 46 6.49 0.12 -7.63
N ILE A 47 7.40 -0.49 -6.90
CA ILE A 47 7.73 -0.09 -5.54
C ILE A 47 8.66 1.13 -5.62
N PRO A 48 8.24 2.34 -5.19
CA PRO A 48 8.99 3.58 -5.40
C PRO A 48 10.15 3.75 -4.41
N VAL A 49 11.04 2.77 -4.38
CA VAL A 49 12.18 2.69 -3.47
C VAL A 49 13.48 2.74 -4.27
N PHE A 50 14.50 3.35 -3.69
CA PHE A 50 15.83 3.44 -4.28
C PHE A 50 16.87 2.83 -3.35
N TYR A 51 18.01 2.48 -3.92
CA TYR A 51 19.17 1.96 -3.20
C TYR A 51 20.40 2.80 -3.53
N CYS A 52 21.13 3.21 -2.51
CA CYS A 52 22.40 3.89 -2.71
C CYS A 52 23.41 2.95 -3.37
N GLU A 53 24.00 3.35 -4.50
CA GLU A 53 24.98 2.54 -5.20
C GLU A 53 26.29 2.37 -4.43
N SER A 54 26.60 3.31 -3.54
CA SER A 54 27.85 3.29 -2.78
C SER A 54 27.82 2.39 -1.55
N CYS A 55 26.66 2.29 -0.85
CA CYS A 55 26.58 1.55 0.42
C CYS A 55 25.36 0.61 0.53
N GLY A 56 24.53 0.51 -0.50
CA GLY A 56 23.36 -0.35 -0.51
C GLY A 56 22.19 0.10 0.37
N THR A 57 22.34 1.19 1.13
CA THR A 57 21.26 1.68 2.00
C THR A 57 20.01 2.03 1.21
N VAL A 58 18.87 1.58 1.72
CA VAL A 58 17.55 1.88 1.17
C VAL A 58 17.20 3.36 1.35
N LEU A 59 16.72 4.00 0.29
CA LEU A 59 16.12 5.33 0.29
C LEU A 59 14.62 5.21 0.02
N ALA A 60 13.83 5.42 1.07
CA ALA A 60 12.36 5.44 1.05
C ALA A 60 11.86 6.54 2.01
N THR A 61 12.31 7.75 1.79
CA THR A 61 11.93 8.92 2.61
C THR A 61 10.64 9.55 2.08
N ALA A 62 9.95 10.31 2.93
CA ALA A 62 8.78 11.08 2.50
C ALA A 62 9.10 12.04 1.34
N GLU A 63 10.32 12.55 1.27
CA GLU A 63 10.79 13.43 0.21
C GLU A 63 10.96 12.67 -1.11
N SER A 64 11.66 11.52 -1.11
CA SER A 64 11.83 10.70 -2.30
C SER A 64 10.50 10.17 -2.83
N LEU A 65 9.59 9.75 -1.95
CA LEU A 65 8.26 9.26 -2.34
C LEU A 65 7.39 10.37 -2.93
N ARG A 66 7.44 11.59 -2.38
CA ARG A 66 6.73 12.75 -2.96
C ARG A 66 7.27 13.12 -4.33
N ALA A 67 8.59 13.12 -4.51
CA ALA A 67 9.20 13.41 -5.80
C ALA A 67 8.72 12.42 -6.89
N VAL A 68 8.68 11.12 -6.58
CA VAL A 68 8.14 10.11 -7.51
C VAL A 68 6.66 10.34 -7.76
N ARG A 69 5.85 10.56 -6.71
CA ARG A 69 4.41 10.85 -6.84
C ARG A 69 4.15 12.00 -7.80
N ASP A 70 4.87 13.10 -7.63
CA ASP A 70 4.68 14.32 -8.44
C ASP A 70 5.06 14.05 -9.90
N ARG A 71 6.15 13.30 -10.15
CA ARG A 71 6.52 12.88 -11.50
C ARG A 71 5.46 11.97 -12.15
N VAL A 72 4.92 11.02 -11.39
CA VAL A 72 3.83 10.15 -11.87
C VAL A 72 2.56 10.95 -12.17
N ALA A 73 2.23 11.94 -11.35
CA ALA A 73 1.09 12.81 -11.58
C ALA A 73 1.22 13.65 -12.85
N ASP A 74 2.43 14.15 -13.14
CA ASP A 74 2.69 15.02 -14.28
C ASP A 74 2.87 14.25 -15.60
N GLU A 75 3.52 13.08 -15.56
CA GLU A 75 4.02 12.39 -16.76
C GLU A 75 3.43 10.97 -16.92
N GLY A 76 2.65 10.49 -15.96
CA GLY A 76 2.08 9.15 -15.93
C GLY A 76 2.98 8.08 -15.29
N PRO A 77 2.44 6.86 -15.07
CA PRO A 77 3.11 5.81 -14.30
C PRO A 77 4.35 5.22 -15.00
N ASP A 78 4.44 5.32 -16.33
CA ASP A 78 5.57 4.80 -17.11
C ASP A 78 6.89 5.52 -16.81
N VAL A 79 6.83 6.69 -16.20
CA VAL A 79 8.00 7.48 -15.80
C VAL A 79 8.98 6.69 -14.93
N TRP A 80 8.48 5.77 -14.12
CA TRP A 80 9.33 4.91 -13.31
C TRP A 80 10.24 4.02 -14.15
N TRP A 81 9.72 3.52 -15.27
CA TRP A 81 10.45 2.59 -16.12
C TRP A 81 11.33 3.30 -17.15
N THR A 82 10.90 4.46 -17.62
CA THR A 82 11.55 5.19 -18.72
C THR A 82 12.62 6.17 -18.27
N LYS A 83 12.60 6.63 -17.01
CA LYS A 83 13.59 7.60 -16.48
C LYS A 83 14.56 6.96 -15.50
N ASP A 84 15.77 7.53 -15.45
CA ASP A 84 16.77 7.17 -14.45
C ASP A 84 16.42 7.69 -13.06
N ALA A 85 17.02 7.10 -12.02
CA ALA A 85 16.81 7.50 -10.63
C ALA A 85 17.11 8.99 -10.40
N ALA A 86 18.13 9.54 -11.08
CA ALA A 86 18.50 10.94 -10.96
C ALA A 86 17.42 11.90 -11.48
N ALA A 87 16.61 11.49 -12.45
CA ALA A 87 15.50 12.29 -12.98
C ALA A 87 14.23 12.21 -12.10
N LEU A 88 14.12 11.17 -11.28
CA LEU A 88 12.98 10.94 -10.37
C LEU A 88 13.20 11.57 -8.99
N LEU A 89 14.44 11.78 -8.58
CA LEU A 89 14.81 12.32 -7.28
C LEU A 89 15.16 13.81 -7.35
N PRO A 90 15.03 14.55 -6.25
CA PRO A 90 15.60 15.90 -6.14
C PRO A 90 17.10 15.93 -6.44
N ALA A 91 17.57 16.97 -7.12
CA ALA A 91 18.95 17.09 -7.58
C ALA A 91 20.00 17.08 -6.44
N ASP A 92 19.61 17.50 -5.25
CA ASP A 92 20.43 17.56 -4.05
C ASP A 92 20.27 16.32 -3.15
N MET A 93 19.50 15.32 -3.56
CA MET A 93 19.28 14.08 -2.78
C MET A 93 20.58 13.38 -2.43
N ARG A 94 20.71 13.01 -1.16
CA ARG A 94 21.89 12.31 -0.62
C ARG A 94 21.46 11.08 0.19
N CYS A 95 22.31 10.10 0.16
CA CYS A 95 22.18 8.96 1.07
C CYS A 95 22.42 9.39 2.51
N GLY A 96 21.47 9.13 3.40
CA GLY A 96 21.57 9.47 4.81
C GLY A 96 22.68 8.74 5.56
N SER A 97 23.19 7.63 5.02
CA SER A 97 24.24 6.81 5.64
C SER A 97 25.65 7.20 5.21
N CYS A 98 25.86 7.48 3.91
CA CYS A 98 27.22 7.71 3.37
C CYS A 98 27.38 9.03 2.59
N GLY A 99 26.32 9.82 2.44
CA GLY A 99 26.33 11.06 1.67
C GLY A 99 26.39 10.87 0.15
N GLY A 100 26.41 9.64 -0.35
CA GLY A 100 26.43 9.32 -1.77
C GLY A 100 25.23 9.90 -2.52
N ARG A 101 25.39 10.18 -3.82
CA ARG A 101 24.36 10.81 -4.66
C ARG A 101 23.85 9.92 -5.81
N LYS A 102 24.44 8.75 -5.95
CA LYS A 102 24.02 7.80 -6.99
C LYS A 102 23.09 6.75 -6.41
N PHE A 103 21.96 6.55 -7.06
CA PHE A 103 20.92 5.64 -6.63
C PHE A 103 20.47 4.78 -7.82
N ARG A 104 20.18 3.50 -7.54
CA ARG A 104 19.44 2.64 -8.44
C ARG A 104 18.01 2.48 -7.96
N LYS A 105 17.08 2.28 -8.88
CA LYS A 105 15.67 2.04 -8.58
C LYS A 105 15.43 0.58 -8.18
N GLU A 106 14.38 0.36 -7.40
CA GLU A 106 13.79 -0.96 -7.25
C GLU A 106 13.16 -1.42 -8.57
N THR A 107 13.22 -2.72 -8.85
CA THR A 107 12.66 -3.33 -10.05
C THR A 107 11.42 -4.18 -9.77
N ASP A 108 11.15 -4.48 -8.50
CA ASP A 108 9.97 -5.21 -8.09
C ASP A 108 8.71 -4.33 -8.19
N THR A 109 7.57 -5.00 -8.38
CA THR A 109 6.24 -4.39 -8.39
C THR A 109 5.49 -4.69 -7.11
N LEU A 110 4.46 -3.91 -6.81
CA LEU A 110 3.56 -4.18 -5.69
C LEU A 110 2.68 -5.41 -5.97
N ASP A 111 2.32 -6.10 -4.91
CA ASP A 111 1.25 -7.10 -4.93
C ASP A 111 -0.06 -6.43 -5.38
N PRO A 112 -0.77 -6.95 -6.41
CA PRO A 112 -2.05 -6.42 -6.84
C PRO A 112 -3.11 -6.30 -5.74
N TRP A 113 -3.01 -7.12 -4.69
CA TRP A 113 -3.87 -6.98 -3.51
C TRP A 113 -3.54 -5.75 -2.67
N PHE A 114 -2.31 -5.22 -2.76
CA PHE A 114 -1.97 -3.94 -2.16
C PHE A 114 -2.64 -2.80 -2.93
N ASP A 115 -2.59 -2.84 -4.26
CA ASP A 115 -3.20 -1.83 -5.13
C ASP A 115 -4.71 -1.80 -4.91
N SER A 116 -5.38 -2.94 -5.02
CA SER A 116 -6.82 -3.05 -4.76
C SER A 116 -7.17 -2.71 -3.30
N GLY A 117 -6.31 -3.06 -2.36
CA GLY A 117 -6.46 -2.73 -0.96
C GLY A 117 -6.48 -1.23 -0.68
N CYS A 118 -5.85 -0.41 -1.53
CA CYS A 118 -5.80 1.05 -1.37
C CYS A 118 -6.98 1.79 -2.01
N THR A 119 -7.93 1.11 -2.67
CA THR A 119 -9.08 1.75 -3.35
C THR A 119 -9.96 2.59 -2.42
N HIS A 120 -10.03 2.25 -1.14
CA HIS A 120 -10.72 3.09 -0.15
C HIS A 120 -10.13 4.50 -0.04
N THR A 121 -8.84 4.70 -0.31
CA THR A 121 -8.16 5.99 -0.29
C THR A 121 -8.12 6.63 -1.67
N THR A 122 -7.75 5.85 -2.69
CA THR A 122 -7.50 6.36 -4.03
C THR A 122 -8.78 6.62 -4.83
N VAL A 123 -9.88 5.95 -4.47
CA VAL A 123 -11.17 6.09 -5.12
C VAL A 123 -12.21 6.60 -4.14
N ALA A 124 -12.59 5.82 -3.12
CA ALA A 124 -13.74 6.14 -2.28
C ALA A 124 -13.58 7.46 -1.50
N LYS A 125 -12.37 7.76 -1.01
CA LYS A 125 -12.10 8.99 -0.28
C LYS A 125 -11.77 10.18 -1.20
N ALA A 126 -11.30 9.91 -2.41
CA ALA A 126 -10.93 10.95 -3.37
C ALA A 126 -12.13 11.47 -4.17
N ASP A 127 -13.16 10.64 -4.40
CA ASP A 127 -14.36 11.03 -5.14
C ASP A 127 -15.40 11.63 -4.18
N PRO A 128 -15.84 12.89 -4.37
CA PRO A 128 -16.82 13.53 -3.51
C PRO A 128 -18.23 12.90 -3.59
N GLN A 129 -18.50 12.08 -4.60
CA GLN A 129 -19.77 11.36 -4.73
C GLN A 129 -19.78 10.04 -3.94
N LEU A 130 -18.63 9.59 -3.48
CA LEU A 130 -18.47 8.37 -2.71
C LEU A 130 -18.30 8.68 -1.22
N LYS A 131 -18.54 7.66 -0.40
CA LYS A 131 -18.46 7.76 1.05
C LYS A 131 -17.30 6.92 1.57
N TRP A 132 -16.55 7.46 2.51
CA TRP A 132 -15.55 6.74 3.29
C TRP A 132 -15.79 6.93 4.80
N PRO A 133 -15.79 5.86 5.63
CA PRO A 133 -15.85 4.44 5.23
C PRO A 133 -17.09 4.13 4.39
N ALA A 134 -16.99 3.16 3.48
CA ALA A 134 -18.13 2.69 2.70
C ALA A 134 -19.21 2.11 3.63
N ASP A 135 -20.47 2.24 3.25
CA ASP A 135 -21.56 1.67 4.04
C ASP A 135 -21.54 0.12 3.92
N LEU A 136 -21.32 -0.39 2.71
CA LEU A 136 -21.31 -1.83 2.43
C LEU A 136 -20.24 -2.21 1.42
N TYR A 137 -19.44 -3.26 1.73
CA TYR A 137 -18.64 -4.01 0.78
C TYR A 137 -19.34 -5.34 0.49
N LEU A 138 -19.78 -5.55 -0.76
CA LEU A 138 -20.50 -6.74 -1.16
C LEU A 138 -19.64 -7.62 -2.07
N GLU A 139 -19.20 -8.77 -1.53
CA GLU A 139 -18.35 -9.72 -2.23
C GLU A 139 -18.58 -11.16 -1.74
N ALA A 140 -17.98 -12.12 -2.44
CA ALA A 140 -18.01 -13.52 -2.07
C ALA A 140 -17.01 -13.87 -0.96
N THR A 141 -17.16 -15.07 -0.40
CA THR A 141 -16.41 -15.52 0.79
C THR A 141 -14.91 -15.70 0.56
N ASP A 142 -14.44 -15.80 -0.67
CA ASP A 142 -13.02 -15.84 -1.01
C ASP A 142 -12.31 -14.51 -0.69
N GLN A 143 -13.05 -13.39 -0.65
CA GLN A 143 -12.51 -12.06 -0.37
C GLN A 143 -12.09 -11.86 1.09
N PHE A 144 -12.40 -12.78 1.99
CA PHE A 144 -11.77 -12.80 3.31
C PHE A 144 -10.23 -12.94 3.24
N ARG A 145 -9.70 -13.55 2.17
CA ARG A 145 -8.27 -13.60 1.86
C ARG A 145 -7.87 -12.68 0.71
N GLY A 146 -8.76 -11.88 0.22
CA GLY A 146 -8.57 -10.93 -0.87
C GLY A 146 -8.84 -9.50 -0.41
N TRP A 147 -9.77 -8.84 -1.09
CA TRP A 147 -10.05 -7.41 -0.94
C TRP A 147 -10.55 -7.01 0.45
N PHE A 148 -11.37 -7.81 1.11
CA PHE A 148 -11.79 -7.48 2.49
C PHE A 148 -10.58 -7.34 3.41
N GLN A 149 -9.64 -8.28 3.34
CA GLN A 149 -8.48 -8.27 4.21
C GLN A 149 -7.45 -7.22 3.81
N SER A 150 -7.13 -7.10 2.52
CA SER A 150 -6.13 -6.14 2.04
C SER A 150 -6.57 -4.70 2.29
N SER A 151 -7.84 -4.36 2.03
CA SER A 151 -8.38 -3.03 2.29
C SER A 151 -8.47 -2.71 3.79
N LEU A 152 -8.81 -3.69 4.62
CA LEU A 152 -8.79 -3.51 6.08
C LEU A 152 -7.37 -3.19 6.58
N LEU A 153 -6.37 -3.98 6.18
CA LEU A 153 -5.00 -3.79 6.63
C LEU A 153 -4.41 -2.43 6.18
N THR A 154 -4.63 -2.05 4.93
CA THR A 154 -4.16 -0.76 4.40
C THR A 154 -4.90 0.43 5.04
N SER A 155 -6.21 0.33 5.25
CA SER A 155 -6.99 1.37 5.92
C SER A 155 -6.59 1.53 7.39
N MET A 156 -6.39 0.43 8.10
CA MET A 156 -5.91 0.46 9.48
C MET A 156 -4.52 1.09 9.60
N ALA A 157 -3.65 0.86 8.61
CA ALA A 157 -2.32 1.46 8.57
C ALA A 157 -2.37 2.97 8.31
N LEU A 158 -3.21 3.40 7.36
CA LEU A 158 -3.28 4.79 6.89
C LEU A 158 -4.23 5.68 7.72
N HIS A 159 -5.34 5.12 8.18
CA HIS A 159 -6.45 5.88 8.77
C HIS A 159 -6.83 5.44 10.19
N GLY A 160 -6.35 4.29 10.65
CA GLY A 160 -6.65 3.77 11.99
C GLY A 160 -8.04 3.15 12.16
N GLY A 161 -8.83 3.02 11.08
CA GLY A 161 -10.18 2.45 11.09
C GLY A 161 -10.46 1.57 9.87
N PRO A 162 -11.51 0.71 9.92
CA PRO A 162 -11.92 -0.11 8.80
C PRO A 162 -12.45 0.75 7.64
N PRO A 163 -12.27 0.32 6.37
CA PRO A 163 -12.71 1.08 5.20
C PRO A 163 -14.18 0.87 4.87
N TYR A 164 -14.86 -0.03 5.54
CA TYR A 164 -16.27 -0.41 5.36
C TYR A 164 -16.95 -0.62 6.71
N ARG A 165 -18.27 -0.44 6.74
CA ARG A 165 -19.09 -0.65 7.93
C ARG A 165 -19.73 -2.03 7.96
N GLU A 166 -20.10 -2.55 6.77
CA GLU A 166 -20.72 -3.84 6.55
C GLU A 166 -20.08 -4.58 5.39
#